data_46525bb3b22eb444920bd8a5781abfaf
#
_entry.id   46525bb3b22eb444920bd8a5781abfaf
#
_cell.length_a   1.000
_cell.length_b   1.000
_cell.length_c   1.000
_cell.angle_alpha   90.00
_cell.angle_beta   90.00
_cell.angle_gamma   90.00
#
_symmetry.space_group_name_H-M   'P 1'
#
loop_
_entity.id
_entity.type
_entity.pdbx_description
1 polymer ?
#
loop_
_entity_poly.entity_id
_entity_poly.type
_entity_poly.pdbx_seq_one_letter_code
_entity_poly.pdbx_strand_id
1 'polypeptide(L)'
;MINIWRALTHRFFSSGFENWLYWDANQLVRFHIIDRKDGNRVGVFTAEPFFVFHHINAFERDEKIYLDACCYHDNSIIKQLYLKNLRSPAEPGQKKLDVTDVRRYEIPLGELYDADTEKPLHKGSDGLDYSSLCSGIELPRINYEEFNGKPYR
;
A
#
# COMPACT_ATOMS: atom_id res chain seq x y z
N MET A 1 6.75 7.50 -0.95
CA MET A 1 6.50 8.97 -0.87
C MET A 1 7.04 9.64 -2.13
N ILE A 2 6.28 10.54 -2.74
CA ILE A 2 6.75 11.29 -3.91
C ILE A 2 7.57 12.48 -3.39
N ASN A 3 8.85 12.49 -3.69
CA ASN A 3 9.72 13.62 -3.31
C ASN A 3 9.67 14.69 -4.41
N ILE A 4 8.85 15.71 -4.22
CA ILE A 4 8.61 16.81 -5.18
C ILE A 4 9.91 17.55 -5.52
N TRP A 5 10.81 17.72 -4.58
CA TRP A 5 12.11 18.37 -4.84
C TRP A 5 13.00 17.53 -5.76
N ARG A 6 13.01 16.21 -5.58
CA ARG A 6 13.71 15.32 -6.50
C ARG A 6 13.06 15.31 -7.89
N ALA A 7 11.73 15.32 -7.96
CA ALA A 7 11.02 15.41 -9.23
C ALA A 7 11.39 16.69 -10.01
N LEU A 8 11.52 17.81 -9.33
CA LEU A 8 11.90 19.09 -9.96
C LEU A 8 13.36 19.12 -10.39
N THR A 9 14.28 18.61 -9.58
CA THR A 9 15.72 18.62 -9.90
C THR A 9 16.09 17.57 -10.94
N HIS A 10 15.47 16.39 -10.93
CA HIS A 10 15.73 15.31 -11.89
C HIS A 10 15.05 15.51 -13.24
N ARG A 11 14.10 16.44 -13.38
CA ARG A 11 13.48 16.79 -14.67
C ARG A 11 14.52 17.19 -15.73
N PHE A 12 15.68 17.67 -15.32
CA PHE A 12 16.76 18.10 -16.22
C PHE A 12 17.82 17.02 -16.51
N PHE A 13 17.89 15.94 -15.71
CA PHE A 13 19.04 15.02 -15.77
C PHE A 13 18.71 13.54 -15.88
N SER A 14 17.47 13.10 -15.78
CA SER A 14 17.16 11.67 -15.90
C SER A 14 15.79 11.38 -16.50
N SER A 15 15.76 10.41 -17.38
CA SER A 15 14.62 9.98 -18.16
C SER A 15 13.99 8.70 -17.59
N GLY A 16 13.41 8.73 -16.39
CA GLY A 16 12.74 7.53 -15.88
C GLY A 16 11.80 7.82 -14.71
N PHE A 17 10.62 7.23 -14.74
CA PHE A 17 9.61 7.32 -13.69
C PHE A 17 10.13 6.78 -12.34
N GLU A 18 11.05 5.82 -12.36
CA GLU A 18 11.70 5.23 -11.18
C GLU A 18 12.41 6.26 -10.31
N ASN A 19 12.89 7.36 -10.89
CA ASN A 19 13.60 8.39 -10.15
C ASN A 19 12.67 9.30 -9.33
N TRP A 20 11.38 9.24 -9.57
CA TRP A 20 10.36 10.00 -8.85
C TRP A 20 9.86 9.26 -7.61
N LEU A 21 9.99 7.94 -7.60
CA LEU A 21 9.57 7.08 -6.49
C LEU A 21 10.81 6.62 -5.73
N TYR A 22 11.08 7.31 -4.63
CA TYR A 22 12.13 6.91 -3.71
C TYR A 22 11.62 5.80 -2.79
N TRP A 23 12.38 4.71 -2.71
CA TRP A 23 12.15 3.64 -1.75
C TRP A 23 13.11 3.79 -0.58
N ASP A 24 12.58 3.72 0.64
CA ASP A 24 13.35 3.67 1.86
C ASP A 24 12.82 2.51 2.73
N ALA A 25 13.63 1.46 2.84
CA ALA A 25 13.29 0.28 3.59
C ALA A 25 13.20 0.54 5.12
N ASN A 26 13.66 1.68 5.60
CA ASN A 26 13.56 2.06 7.01
C ASN A 26 12.36 2.97 7.29
N GLN A 27 11.63 3.38 6.26
CA GLN A 27 10.48 4.27 6.41
C GLN A 27 9.19 3.47 6.51
N LEU A 28 8.58 3.44 7.69
CA LEU A 28 7.29 2.79 7.93
C LEU A 28 6.19 3.38 7.04
N VAL A 29 5.30 2.51 6.59
CA VAL A 29 4.02 2.92 5.98
C VAL A 29 3.13 3.51 7.05
N ARG A 30 2.33 4.52 6.69
CA ARG A 30 1.37 5.17 7.59
C ARG A 30 -0.05 5.03 7.05
N PHE A 31 -0.93 4.54 7.89
CA PHE A 31 -2.38 4.50 7.66
C PHE A 31 -3.01 5.69 8.38
N HIS A 32 -3.51 6.65 7.62
CA HIS A 32 -4.26 7.78 8.17
C HIS A 32 -5.74 7.45 8.15
N ILE A 33 -6.36 7.46 9.32
CA ILE A 33 -7.79 7.24 9.47
C ILE A 33 -8.48 8.59 9.50
N ILE A 34 -9.41 8.79 8.59
CA ILE A 34 -10.12 10.06 8.39
C ILE A 34 -11.62 9.81 8.62
N ASP A 35 -12.25 10.58 9.50
CA ASP A 35 -13.70 10.57 9.66
C ASP A 35 -14.34 11.17 8.41
N ARG A 36 -15.26 10.44 7.78
CA ARG A 36 -15.94 10.88 6.57
C ARG A 36 -16.96 11.99 6.80
N LYS A 37 -17.39 12.23 8.04
CA LYS A 37 -18.41 13.24 8.37
C LYS A 37 -17.84 14.65 8.33
N ASP A 38 -16.66 14.81 8.88
CA ASP A 38 -16.04 16.13 9.08
C ASP A 38 -14.67 16.27 8.40
N GLY A 39 -14.10 15.17 7.90
CA GLY A 39 -12.78 15.16 7.27
C GLY A 39 -11.61 15.19 8.25
N ASN A 40 -11.87 15.09 9.54
CA ASN A 40 -10.83 15.10 10.55
C ASN A 40 -10.05 13.79 10.57
N ARG A 41 -8.75 13.89 10.81
CA ARG A 41 -7.91 12.73 11.04
C ARG A 41 -8.11 12.25 12.48
N VAL A 42 -8.62 11.04 12.64
CA VAL A 42 -8.93 10.44 13.94
C VAL A 42 -7.90 9.39 14.39
N GLY A 43 -6.90 9.11 13.57
CA GLY A 43 -5.82 8.21 13.96
C GLY A 43 -4.74 8.05 12.91
N VAL A 44 -3.57 7.59 13.34
CA VAL A 44 -2.44 7.20 12.47
C VAL A 44 -1.84 5.92 13.00
N PHE A 45 -1.79 4.90 12.16
CA PHE A 45 -1.12 3.63 12.45
C PHE A 45 0.07 3.45 11.52
N THR A 46 1.01 2.62 11.91
CA THR A 46 2.19 2.30 11.10
C THR A 46 2.26 0.82 10.81
N ALA A 47 2.93 0.44 9.74
CA ALA A 47 3.33 -0.92 9.44
C ALA A 47 4.71 -0.94 8.79
N GLU A 48 5.31 -2.12 8.70
CA GLU A 48 6.55 -2.31 7.95
C GLU A 48 6.44 -1.79 6.51
N PRO A 49 7.55 -1.38 5.89
CA PRO A 49 7.55 -0.89 4.52
C PRO A 49 7.02 -1.94 3.54
N PHE A 50 6.14 -1.51 2.67
CA PHE A 50 5.70 -2.27 1.49
C PHE A 50 5.34 -1.32 0.35
N PHE A 51 5.36 -1.82 -0.87
CA PHE A 51 4.92 -1.08 -2.03
C PHE A 51 3.57 -1.61 -2.51
N VAL A 52 2.68 -0.72 -2.94
CA VAL A 52 1.33 -1.08 -3.39
C VAL A 52 0.95 -0.29 -4.64
N PHE A 53 0.38 -0.99 -5.63
CA PHE A 53 -0.34 -0.35 -6.73
C PHE A 53 -1.83 -0.27 -6.43
N HIS A 54 -2.41 -1.33 -5.87
CA HIS A 54 -3.86 -1.45 -5.72
C HIS A 54 -4.28 -1.87 -4.32
N HIS A 55 -5.23 -1.14 -3.76
CA HIS A 55 -6.03 -1.59 -2.63
C HIS A 55 -7.17 -2.46 -3.16
N ILE A 56 -7.56 -3.47 -2.39
CA ILE A 56 -8.64 -4.38 -2.76
C ILE A 56 -9.94 -3.90 -2.16
N ASN A 57 -9.96 -3.70 -0.84
CA ASN A 57 -11.14 -3.31 -0.10
C ASN A 57 -10.77 -2.68 1.24
N ALA A 58 -11.70 -1.90 1.81
CA ALA A 58 -11.65 -1.49 3.20
C ALA A 58 -13.07 -1.46 3.75
N PHE A 59 -13.27 -2.04 4.94
CA PHE A 59 -14.58 -2.07 5.59
C PHE A 59 -14.44 -2.10 7.11
N GLU A 60 -15.50 -1.69 7.79
CA GLU A 60 -15.60 -1.73 9.25
C GLU A 60 -16.43 -2.96 9.68
N ARG A 61 -15.93 -3.67 10.69
CA ARG A 61 -16.63 -4.76 11.35
C ARG A 61 -16.00 -5.01 12.73
N ASP A 62 -16.83 -5.34 13.71
CA ASP A 62 -16.39 -5.76 15.05
C ASP A 62 -15.38 -4.79 15.68
N GLU A 63 -15.69 -3.49 15.63
CA GLU A 63 -14.86 -2.40 16.14
C GLU A 63 -13.45 -2.32 15.53
N LYS A 64 -13.29 -2.81 14.31
CA LYS A 64 -12.05 -2.74 13.53
C LYS A 64 -12.32 -2.25 12.10
N ILE A 65 -11.30 -1.61 11.54
CA ILE A 65 -11.19 -1.40 10.09
C ILE A 65 -10.31 -2.52 9.54
N TYR A 66 -10.83 -3.21 8.54
CA TYR A 66 -10.08 -4.18 7.74
C TYR A 66 -9.68 -3.51 6.44
N LEU A 67 -8.40 -3.60 6.09
CA LEU A 67 -7.85 -3.08 4.84
C LEU A 67 -7.09 -4.18 4.13
N ASP A 68 -7.52 -4.49 2.91
CA ASP A 68 -6.90 -5.48 2.04
C ASP A 68 -6.17 -4.79 0.89
N ALA A 69 -4.92 -5.18 0.67
CA ALA A 69 -4.08 -4.61 -0.38
C ALA A 69 -3.17 -5.64 -1.04
N CYS A 70 -2.85 -5.41 -2.32
CA CYS A 70 -1.85 -6.16 -3.07
C CYS A 70 -0.46 -5.59 -2.77
N CYS A 71 0.28 -6.18 -1.87
CA CYS A 71 1.54 -5.67 -1.36
C CYS A 71 2.75 -6.34 -2.03
N TYR A 72 3.68 -5.55 -2.52
CA TYR A 72 5.03 -5.99 -2.91
C TYR A 72 6.01 -5.72 -1.77
N HIS A 73 7.07 -6.47 -1.70
CA HIS A 73 8.12 -6.27 -0.71
C HIS A 73 8.77 -4.89 -0.84
N ASP A 74 9.02 -4.45 -2.07
CA ASP A 74 9.60 -3.14 -2.39
C ASP A 74 9.09 -2.62 -3.75
N ASN A 75 9.67 -1.54 -4.25
CA ASN A 75 9.28 -0.92 -5.52
C ASN A 75 10.00 -1.48 -6.76
N SER A 76 10.72 -2.59 -6.66
CA SER A 76 11.45 -3.22 -7.78
C SER A 76 10.56 -3.59 -8.96
N ILE A 77 9.29 -3.92 -8.69
CA ILE A 77 8.28 -4.20 -9.71
C ILE A 77 8.17 -3.09 -10.77
N ILE A 78 8.39 -1.82 -10.39
CA ILE A 78 8.33 -0.70 -11.34
C ILE A 78 9.36 -0.88 -12.46
N LYS A 79 10.59 -1.29 -12.11
CA LYS A 79 11.65 -1.54 -13.09
C LYS A 79 11.35 -2.76 -13.94
N GLN A 80 10.75 -3.80 -13.34
CA GLN A 80 10.38 -5.03 -14.02
C GLN A 80 9.31 -4.79 -15.08
N LEU A 81 8.42 -3.81 -14.88
CA LEU A 81 7.36 -3.44 -15.82
C LEU A 81 7.84 -2.59 -17.01
N TYR A 82 9.09 -2.20 -17.08
CA TYR A 82 9.60 -1.50 -18.25
C TYR A 82 9.58 -2.39 -19.50
N LEU A 83 9.17 -1.82 -20.63
CA LEU A 83 9.01 -2.55 -21.89
C LEU A 83 10.26 -3.35 -22.30
N LYS A 84 11.46 -2.78 -22.07
CA LYS A 84 12.72 -3.48 -22.31
C LYS A 84 12.82 -4.79 -21.51
N ASN A 85 12.38 -4.77 -20.24
CA ASN A 85 12.44 -5.94 -19.35
C ASN A 85 11.31 -6.93 -19.65
N LEU A 86 10.10 -6.41 -19.95
CA LEU A 86 8.96 -7.25 -20.33
C LEU A 86 9.20 -8.02 -21.65
N ARG A 87 9.94 -7.42 -22.59
CA ARG A 87 10.29 -8.05 -23.88
C ARG A 87 11.50 -8.98 -23.80
N SER A 88 12.32 -8.87 -22.77
CA SER A 88 13.46 -9.75 -22.60
C SER A 88 12.99 -11.17 -22.27
N PRO A 89 13.64 -12.20 -22.82
CA PRO A 89 13.38 -13.57 -22.41
C PRO A 89 13.60 -13.74 -20.90
N ALA A 90 12.75 -14.50 -20.23
CA ALA A 90 13.03 -14.91 -18.87
C ALA A 90 14.11 -16.00 -18.87
N GLU A 91 15.10 -15.88 -17.99
CA GLU A 91 16.07 -16.94 -17.78
C GLU A 91 15.36 -18.18 -17.18
N PRO A 92 15.79 -19.38 -17.54
CA PRO A 92 15.21 -20.60 -17.00
C PRO A 92 15.24 -20.60 -15.47
N GLY A 93 14.06 -20.77 -14.84
CA GLY A 93 13.92 -20.81 -13.38
C GLY A 93 13.80 -19.44 -12.70
N GLN A 94 13.92 -18.32 -13.41
CA GLN A 94 13.67 -17.00 -12.85
C GLN A 94 12.21 -16.57 -13.02
N LYS A 95 11.62 -16.03 -11.96
CA LYS A 95 10.34 -15.32 -12.06
C LYS A 95 10.56 -14.02 -12.84
N LYS A 96 9.76 -13.80 -13.87
CA LYS A 96 9.86 -12.58 -14.68
C LYS A 96 9.40 -11.34 -13.95
N LEU A 97 8.42 -11.50 -13.07
CA LEU A 97 7.85 -10.43 -12.26
C LEU A 97 7.76 -10.88 -10.80
N ASP A 98 7.96 -9.94 -9.89
CA ASP A 98 7.65 -10.16 -8.49
C ASP A 98 6.14 -10.37 -8.33
N VAL A 99 5.79 -11.16 -7.34
CA VAL A 99 4.39 -11.45 -7.00
C VAL A 99 3.99 -10.69 -5.75
N THR A 100 2.73 -10.29 -5.71
CA THR A 100 2.14 -9.67 -4.53
C THR A 100 1.87 -10.69 -3.45
N ASP A 101 1.88 -10.20 -2.22
CA ASP A 101 1.26 -10.80 -1.05
C ASP A 101 -0.02 -9.99 -0.74
N VAL A 102 -1.18 -10.63 -0.80
CA VAL A 102 -2.44 -9.97 -0.43
C VAL A 102 -2.53 -9.94 1.08
N ARG A 103 -2.37 -8.74 1.63
CA ARG A 103 -2.31 -8.52 3.08
C ARG A 103 -3.60 -7.90 3.57
N ARG A 104 -4.10 -8.44 4.68
CA ARG A 104 -5.16 -7.85 5.48
C ARG A 104 -4.58 -7.24 6.73
N TYR A 105 -4.75 -5.93 6.87
CA TYR A 105 -4.46 -5.18 8.09
C TYR A 105 -5.72 -5.01 8.91
N GLU A 106 -5.62 -5.19 10.23
CA GLU A 106 -6.70 -4.97 11.18
C GLU A 106 -6.36 -3.76 12.05
N ILE A 107 -7.16 -2.72 11.95
CA ILE A 107 -6.94 -1.44 12.63
C ILE A 107 -8.03 -1.30 13.69
N PRO A 108 -7.69 -1.32 15.00
CA PRO A 108 -8.68 -1.23 16.07
C PRO A 108 -9.26 0.19 16.17
N LEU A 109 -10.59 0.31 16.13
CA LEU A 109 -11.30 1.58 16.25
C LEU A 109 -11.28 2.14 17.68
N GLY A 110 -11.24 1.26 18.69
CA GLY A 110 -11.16 1.67 20.11
C GLY A 110 -9.86 2.38 20.50
N GLU A 111 -8.85 2.32 19.65
CA GLU A 111 -7.57 3.02 19.85
C GLU A 111 -7.48 4.34 19.07
N LEU A 112 -8.56 4.74 18.40
CA LEU A 112 -8.63 6.04 17.73
C LEU A 112 -8.74 7.14 18.79
N TYR A 113 -7.90 8.16 18.70
CA TYR A 113 -7.95 9.32 19.57
C TYR A 113 -7.36 10.58 18.95
N ASP A 114 -7.42 11.62 19.74
CA ASP A 114 -7.12 13.02 19.49
C ASP A 114 -6.07 13.27 18.40
N ALA A 115 -6.54 13.94 17.35
CA ALA A 115 -5.79 14.19 16.12
C ALA A 115 -4.66 15.22 16.28
N ASP A 116 -4.54 15.88 17.41
CA ASP A 116 -3.56 16.95 17.65
C ASP A 116 -2.16 16.42 17.95
N THR A 117 -2.03 15.15 18.26
CA THR A 117 -0.73 14.53 18.42
C THR A 117 -0.34 13.78 17.12
N GLU A 118 0.66 14.27 16.40
CA GLU A 118 1.22 13.57 15.22
C GLU A 118 1.88 12.21 15.53
N LYS A 119 1.70 11.70 16.73
CA LYS A 119 2.32 10.44 17.16
C LYS A 119 1.53 9.25 16.63
N PRO A 120 2.21 8.26 16.03
CA PRO A 120 1.58 7.01 15.66
C PRO A 120 0.97 6.35 16.90
N LEU A 121 -0.23 5.81 16.76
CA LEU A 121 -1.00 5.20 17.84
C LEU A 121 -0.49 3.84 18.28
N HIS A 122 0.31 3.19 17.47
CA HIS A 122 0.78 1.86 17.79
C HIS A 122 1.95 1.93 18.78
N LYS A 123 1.78 1.30 19.94
CA LYS A 123 2.78 1.27 21.02
C LYS A 123 3.89 0.22 20.80
N GLY A 124 3.86 -0.52 19.69
CA GLY A 124 4.87 -1.50 19.33
C GLY A 124 5.96 -0.89 18.43
N SER A 125 7.17 -1.38 18.53
CA SER A 125 8.28 -1.01 17.63
C SER A 125 8.02 -1.43 16.18
N ASP A 126 7.11 -2.38 15.95
CA ASP A 126 7.01 -3.15 14.70
C ASP A 126 5.80 -2.77 13.85
N GLY A 127 4.91 -1.89 14.35
CA GLY A 127 3.73 -1.46 13.62
C GLY A 127 2.57 -2.46 13.64
N LEU A 128 1.59 -2.26 12.74
CA LEU A 128 0.46 -3.17 12.56
C LEU A 128 0.94 -4.47 11.93
N ASP A 129 0.50 -5.58 12.51
CA ASP A 129 0.62 -6.89 11.89
C ASP A 129 -0.40 -7.07 10.77
N TYR A 130 -0.15 -8.04 9.91
CA TYR A 130 -1.07 -8.41 8.85
C TYR A 130 -1.25 -9.92 8.75
N SER A 131 -2.38 -10.33 8.19
CA SER A 131 -2.61 -11.70 7.75
C SER A 131 -2.39 -11.79 6.25
N SER A 132 -1.55 -12.71 5.78
CA SER A 132 -1.44 -13.05 4.37
C SER A 132 -2.66 -13.88 3.95
N LEU A 133 -3.41 -13.40 2.98
CA LEU A 133 -4.62 -14.08 2.49
C LEU A 133 -4.30 -14.99 1.32
N CYS A 134 -3.49 -14.53 0.39
CA CYS A 134 -3.03 -15.27 -0.79
C CYS A 134 -1.91 -14.47 -1.47
N SER A 135 -1.33 -15.02 -2.54
CA SER A 135 -0.26 -14.38 -3.30
C SER A 135 -0.53 -14.39 -4.81
N GLY A 136 0.16 -13.51 -5.53
CA GLY A 136 0.14 -13.50 -7.00
C GLY A 136 -1.11 -12.84 -7.61
N ILE A 137 -1.88 -12.07 -6.84
CA ILE A 137 -3.06 -11.35 -7.31
C ILE A 137 -2.72 -9.87 -7.48
N GLU A 138 -3.11 -9.30 -8.62
CA GLU A 138 -3.06 -7.88 -8.94
C GLU A 138 -4.29 -7.44 -9.73
N LEU A 139 -4.49 -6.12 -9.87
CA LEU A 139 -5.63 -5.53 -10.57
C LEU A 139 -6.98 -6.05 -10.04
N PRO A 140 -7.24 -5.89 -8.72
CA PRO A 140 -8.47 -6.40 -8.11
C PRO A 140 -9.70 -5.78 -8.76
N ARG A 141 -10.74 -6.60 -8.93
CA ARG A 141 -12.02 -6.18 -9.49
C ARG A 141 -13.16 -6.77 -8.67
N ILE A 142 -14.22 -5.99 -8.50
CA ILE A 142 -15.46 -6.51 -7.91
C ILE A 142 -16.36 -7.06 -9.03
N ASN A 143 -17.23 -7.99 -8.67
CA ASN A 143 -18.32 -8.38 -9.54
C ASN A 143 -19.41 -7.28 -9.53
N TYR A 144 -19.35 -6.36 -10.51
CA TYR A 144 -20.26 -5.23 -10.61
C TYR A 144 -21.75 -5.65 -10.78
N GLU A 145 -22.00 -6.78 -11.42
CA GLU A 145 -23.37 -7.28 -11.58
C GLU A 145 -24.04 -7.59 -10.23
N GLU A 146 -23.24 -8.11 -9.30
CA GLU A 146 -23.72 -8.54 -7.99
C GLU A 146 -23.62 -7.43 -6.95
N PHE A 147 -22.51 -6.67 -6.93
CA PHE A 147 -22.12 -5.79 -5.81
C PHE A 147 -22.18 -4.29 -6.11
N ASN A 148 -22.58 -3.87 -7.33
CA ASN A 148 -22.64 -2.45 -7.65
C ASN A 148 -23.60 -1.73 -6.70
N GLY A 149 -23.09 -0.77 -5.94
CA GLY A 149 -23.84 -0.02 -4.94
C GLY A 149 -24.22 -0.81 -3.68
N LYS A 150 -23.70 -2.03 -3.51
CA LYS A 150 -23.89 -2.85 -2.31
C LYS A 150 -22.59 -2.96 -1.50
N PRO A 151 -22.67 -3.20 -0.18
CA PRO A 151 -21.48 -3.50 0.60
C PRO A 151 -20.77 -4.76 0.08
N TYR A 152 -19.47 -4.63 -0.19
CA TYR A 152 -18.60 -5.74 -0.56
C TYR A 152 -17.66 -6.05 0.61
N ARG A 153 -17.72 -7.27 1.13
CA ARG A 153 -16.97 -7.72 2.31
C ARG A 153 -16.31 -9.07 2.06
#